data_62d5a99539314a964b295d0a10f0ae01
#
_entry.id   62d5a99539314a964b295d0a10f0ae01
#
_cell.length_a   1.000
_cell.length_b   1.000
_cell.length_c   1.000
_cell.angle_alpha   90.00
_cell.angle_beta   90.00
_cell.angle_gamma   90.00
#
_symmetry.space_group_name_H-M   'P 1'
#
loop_
_entity.id
_entity.type
_entity.pdbx_description
1 polymer ?
#
loop_
_entity_poly.entity_id
_entity_poly.type
_entity_poly.pdbx_seq_one_letter_code
_entity_poly.pdbx_strand_id
1 'polypeptide(L)'
;MIFYCYTAGMEENTEITFENEFHKERIGLPRKGILLLIAALVLLAGGVTAAALLLPKPSGLPQFSEIMTSNHAAFDHPDYGTVDWVELYNPTDGDIDLSGYGFTNEIKRSFRYRFPEGTVIKPGEYLLLYCTGGTEQSDNDPFCTGFNLSASGEDLFLINPNNVEADEVHVPALEADTSYAKNASGVFAVSVIPTPGKENRFE
;
A
#
# COMPACT_ATOMS: atom_id res chain seq x y z
N MET A 1 -11.19 15.74 46.76
CA MET A 1 -10.34 16.68 47.53
C MET A 1 -10.41 18.02 46.82
N ILE A 2 -11.19 18.89 47.36
CA ILE A 2 -11.58 20.18 46.79
C ILE A 2 -10.57 21.19 47.33
N PHE A 3 -9.90 21.93 46.46
CA PHE A 3 -9.19 23.11 46.87
C PHE A 3 -9.87 24.36 46.31
N TYR A 4 -10.51 25.08 47.21
CA TYR A 4 -10.91 26.47 47.05
C TYR A 4 -9.67 27.34 47.11
N CYS A 5 -9.51 28.27 46.21
CA CYS A 5 -8.70 29.45 46.48
C CYS A 5 -9.52 30.72 46.20
N TYR A 6 -9.43 31.57 47.17
CA TYR A 6 -10.26 32.69 47.52
C TYR A 6 -9.94 33.93 46.69
N THR A 7 -10.96 34.69 46.36
CA THR A 7 -10.95 35.96 45.67
C THR A 7 -10.63 37.11 46.64
N ALA A 8 -9.91 38.11 46.16
CA ALA A 8 -10.06 39.51 46.56
C ALA A 8 -9.70 40.35 45.32
N GLY A 9 -10.59 40.98 44.70
CA GLY A 9 -11.22 42.26 44.88
C GLY A 9 -10.33 43.37 44.30
N MET A 10 -10.75 43.97 43.23
CA MET A 10 -11.04 45.39 43.10
C MET A 10 -11.16 45.82 41.63
N GLU A 11 -12.14 46.60 41.42
CA GLU A 11 -12.63 47.27 40.22
C GLU A 11 -11.57 48.02 39.44
N GLU A 12 -11.63 47.93 38.10
CA GLU A 12 -11.64 49.13 37.26
C GLU A 12 -12.12 48.77 35.85
N ASN A 13 -13.23 49.39 35.49
CA ASN A 13 -13.77 49.43 34.14
C ASN A 13 -12.75 50.13 33.21
N THR A 14 -12.24 49.40 32.25
CA THR A 14 -11.72 49.99 31.03
C THR A 14 -12.28 49.14 29.86
N GLU A 15 -13.39 49.61 29.30
CA GLU A 15 -13.82 49.19 27.96
C GLU A 15 -12.74 49.57 26.97
N ILE A 16 -11.94 48.61 26.57
CA ILE A 16 -11.09 48.74 25.39
C ILE A 16 -11.97 48.42 24.18
N THR A 17 -12.60 49.44 23.62
CA THR A 17 -13.20 49.36 22.30
C THR A 17 -12.07 49.29 21.27
N PHE A 18 -11.79 48.11 20.80
CA PHE A 18 -11.02 47.93 19.58
C PHE A 18 -11.91 48.33 18.40
N GLU A 19 -11.88 49.56 17.99
CA GLU A 19 -12.33 50.00 16.68
C GLU A 19 -11.36 49.41 15.65
N ASN A 20 -11.72 48.26 15.11
CA ASN A 20 -11.11 47.69 13.91
C ASN A 20 -11.49 48.57 12.72
N GLU A 21 -10.76 49.62 12.48
CA GLU A 21 -10.71 50.25 11.15
C GLU A 21 -10.00 49.31 10.17
N PHE A 22 -10.66 48.26 9.77
CA PHE A 22 -10.31 47.58 8.52
C PHE A 22 -10.72 48.51 7.38
N HIS A 23 -9.76 49.25 6.89
CA HIS A 23 -9.84 49.85 5.56
C HIS A 23 -10.01 48.70 4.55
N LYS A 24 -11.25 48.45 4.16
CA LYS A 24 -11.64 47.50 3.15
C LYS A 24 -11.26 48.05 1.77
N GLU A 25 -9.98 48.06 1.46
CA GLU A 25 -9.55 48.16 0.07
C GLU A 25 -10.12 46.97 -0.70
N ARG A 26 -11.23 47.22 -1.37
CA ARG A 26 -11.76 46.29 -2.35
C ARG A 26 -10.80 46.29 -3.54
N ILE A 27 -9.84 45.34 -3.53
CA ILE A 27 -9.09 45.03 -4.74
C ILE A 27 -10.08 44.39 -5.70
N GLY A 28 -10.67 45.22 -6.55
CA GLY A 28 -11.60 44.81 -7.59
C GLY A 28 -10.84 44.09 -8.73
N LEU A 29 -10.50 42.84 -8.49
CA LEU A 29 -10.01 41.98 -9.57
C LEU A 29 -11.11 41.81 -10.62
N PRO A 30 -10.86 42.13 -11.91
CA PRO A 30 -11.86 41.93 -12.95
C PRO A 30 -12.25 40.44 -12.98
N ARG A 31 -13.55 40.19 -13.18
CA ARG A 31 -14.11 38.80 -13.19
C ARG A 31 -13.31 37.84 -14.06
N LYS A 32 -12.65 38.31 -15.12
CA LYS A 32 -11.73 37.53 -15.96
C LYS A 32 -10.45 37.11 -15.21
N GLY A 33 -9.94 37.94 -14.31
CA GLY A 33 -8.76 37.64 -13.49
C GLY A 33 -9.05 36.58 -12.42
N ILE A 34 -10.25 36.61 -11.84
CA ILE A 34 -10.67 35.56 -10.84
C ILE A 34 -10.82 34.20 -11.52
N LEU A 35 -11.43 34.17 -12.75
CA LEU A 35 -11.53 32.92 -13.51
C LEU A 35 -10.16 32.34 -13.89
N LEU A 36 -9.21 33.19 -14.28
CA LEU A 36 -7.85 32.77 -14.60
C LEU A 36 -7.09 32.23 -13.36
N LEU A 37 -7.29 32.84 -12.20
CA LEU A 37 -6.70 32.37 -10.93
C LEU A 37 -7.29 31.03 -10.49
N ILE A 38 -8.59 30.83 -10.63
CA ILE A 38 -9.25 29.56 -10.32
C ILE A 38 -8.77 28.46 -11.30
N ALA A 39 -8.69 28.80 -12.61
CA ALA A 39 -8.19 27.85 -13.62
C ALA A 39 -6.72 27.46 -13.35
N ALA A 40 -5.87 28.41 -12.94
CA ALA A 40 -4.47 28.14 -12.59
C ALA A 40 -4.36 27.27 -11.31
N LEU A 41 -5.21 27.51 -10.31
CA LEU A 41 -5.26 26.69 -9.08
C LEU A 41 -5.75 25.26 -9.37
N VAL A 42 -6.73 25.10 -10.25
CA VAL A 42 -7.23 23.77 -10.66
C VAL A 42 -6.19 23.02 -11.48
N LEU A 43 -5.46 23.71 -12.36
CA LEU A 43 -4.35 23.11 -13.12
C LEU A 43 -3.16 22.73 -12.23
N LEU A 44 -2.85 23.54 -11.21
CA LEU A 44 -1.81 23.21 -10.21
C LEU A 44 -2.22 22.01 -9.35
N ALA A 45 -3.47 21.97 -8.88
CA ALA A 45 -3.97 20.84 -8.10
C ALA A 45 -4.06 19.56 -8.96
N GLY A 46 -4.53 19.67 -10.21
CA GLY A 46 -4.56 18.55 -11.15
C GLY A 46 -3.16 18.09 -11.56
N GLY A 47 -2.22 19.00 -11.71
CA GLY A 47 -0.82 18.69 -12.01
C GLY A 47 -0.11 17.95 -10.87
N VAL A 48 -0.38 18.30 -9.63
CA VAL A 48 0.19 17.63 -8.45
C VAL A 48 -0.36 16.21 -8.32
N THR A 49 -1.65 16.00 -8.57
CA THR A 49 -2.25 14.65 -8.51
C THR A 49 -1.77 13.75 -9.65
N ALA A 50 -1.63 14.29 -10.87
CA ALA A 50 -1.11 13.55 -12.01
C ALA A 50 0.41 13.26 -11.86
N ALA A 51 1.19 14.20 -11.32
CA ALA A 51 2.61 14.00 -11.04
C ALA A 51 2.83 12.98 -9.91
N ALA A 52 1.99 12.95 -8.88
CA ALA A 52 2.06 11.94 -7.83
C ALA A 52 1.78 10.52 -8.34
N LEU A 53 0.91 10.38 -9.35
CA LEU A 53 0.63 9.11 -10.02
C LEU A 53 1.76 8.65 -10.97
N LEU A 54 2.64 9.57 -11.41
CA LEU A 54 3.74 9.30 -12.34
C LEU A 54 5.11 9.21 -11.64
N LEU A 55 5.17 9.47 -10.32
CA LEU A 55 6.41 9.27 -9.58
C LEU A 55 6.68 7.77 -9.49
N PRO A 56 7.89 7.30 -9.86
CA PRO A 56 8.26 5.92 -9.61
C PRO A 56 8.12 5.66 -8.11
N LYS A 57 7.51 4.54 -7.73
CA LYS A 57 7.50 4.09 -6.32
C LYS A 57 8.95 4.10 -5.82
N PRO A 58 9.21 4.46 -4.54
CA PRO A 58 10.57 4.51 -4.02
C PRO A 58 11.28 3.19 -4.30
N SER A 59 12.40 3.26 -5.01
CA SER A 59 13.29 2.13 -5.19
C SER A 59 13.84 1.78 -3.81
N GLY A 60 13.48 0.63 -3.27
CA GLY A 60 13.93 0.22 -1.94
C GLY A 60 12.85 -0.47 -1.10
N LEU A 61 11.64 -0.62 -1.63
CA LEU A 61 10.55 -1.36 -0.97
C LEU A 61 10.41 -2.76 -1.60
N PRO A 62 9.94 -3.74 -0.81
CA PRO A 62 9.55 -5.05 -1.33
C PRO A 62 8.46 -4.87 -2.37
N GLN A 63 8.48 -5.68 -3.41
CA GLN A 63 7.53 -5.58 -4.52
C GLN A 63 6.86 -6.93 -4.77
N PHE A 64 5.58 -6.90 -5.14
CA PHE A 64 4.96 -8.06 -5.76
C PHE A 64 5.70 -8.40 -7.06
N SER A 65 6.02 -9.68 -7.23
CA SER A 65 6.72 -10.23 -8.39
C SER A 65 5.81 -11.09 -9.25
N GLU A 66 5.16 -12.09 -8.65
CA GLU A 66 4.31 -13.03 -9.33
C GLU A 66 3.15 -13.48 -8.43
N ILE A 67 1.96 -13.68 -9.00
CA ILE A 67 0.75 -14.08 -8.28
C ILE A 67 0.04 -15.19 -9.04
N MET A 68 -0.36 -16.27 -8.35
CA MET A 68 -1.16 -17.35 -8.87
C MET A 68 -2.42 -17.52 -8.01
N THR A 69 -3.58 -17.30 -8.63
CA THR A 69 -4.89 -17.33 -7.94
C THR A 69 -5.73 -18.55 -8.28
N SER A 70 -5.19 -19.49 -9.04
CA SER A 70 -5.86 -20.73 -9.46
C SER A 70 -4.83 -21.82 -9.77
N ASN A 71 -4.12 -22.27 -8.72
CA ASN A 71 -3.10 -23.31 -8.86
C ASN A 71 -3.72 -24.70 -8.77
N HIS A 72 -3.76 -25.42 -9.89
CA HIS A 72 -4.27 -26.79 -9.95
C HIS A 72 -3.14 -27.82 -10.10
N ALA A 73 -2.07 -27.49 -10.82
CA ALA A 73 -0.98 -28.42 -11.11
C ALA A 73 0.37 -27.72 -11.38
N ALA A 74 0.42 -26.40 -11.49
CA ALA A 74 1.63 -25.69 -11.88
C ALA A 74 2.71 -25.68 -10.79
N PHE A 75 2.29 -25.69 -9.52
CA PHE A 75 3.19 -25.75 -8.37
C PHE A 75 2.57 -26.63 -7.28
N ASP A 76 3.30 -27.62 -6.81
CA ASP A 76 2.88 -28.56 -5.75
C ASP A 76 3.80 -28.36 -4.53
N HIS A 77 3.23 -27.77 -3.45
CA HIS A 77 3.96 -27.59 -2.21
C HIS A 77 3.98 -28.92 -1.41
N PRO A 78 5.11 -29.35 -0.84
CA PRO A 78 5.23 -30.66 -0.19
C PRO A 78 4.21 -30.90 0.92
N ASP A 79 3.81 -29.86 1.65
CA ASP A 79 2.93 -29.95 2.82
C ASP A 79 1.49 -29.51 2.53
N TYR A 80 1.27 -28.62 1.54
CA TYR A 80 -0.05 -28.01 1.26
C TYR A 80 -0.64 -28.45 -0.08
N GLY A 81 0.12 -29.14 -0.93
CA GLY A 81 -0.32 -29.48 -2.28
C GLY A 81 -0.43 -28.25 -3.18
N THR A 82 -1.41 -28.27 -4.07
CA THR A 82 -1.65 -27.17 -5.01
C THR A 82 -2.44 -26.04 -4.35
N VAL A 83 -1.76 -25.10 -3.73
CA VAL A 83 -2.35 -23.90 -3.14
C VAL A 83 -1.98 -22.67 -3.95
N ASP A 84 -2.82 -21.65 -3.91
CA ASP A 84 -2.52 -20.34 -4.49
C ASP A 84 -1.33 -19.71 -3.77
N TRP A 85 -0.62 -18.83 -4.45
CA TRP A 85 0.56 -18.20 -3.86
C TRP A 85 0.82 -16.80 -4.39
N VAL A 86 1.56 -16.04 -3.59
CA VAL A 86 2.05 -14.70 -3.93
C VAL A 86 3.54 -14.66 -3.70
N GLU A 87 4.27 -14.06 -4.62
CA GLU A 87 5.70 -13.87 -4.53
C GLU A 87 6.03 -12.40 -4.35
N LEU A 88 6.92 -12.13 -3.40
CA LEU A 88 7.57 -10.85 -3.20
C LEU A 88 9.02 -10.92 -3.68
N TYR A 89 9.54 -9.81 -4.17
CA TYR A 89 10.90 -9.67 -4.67
C TYR A 89 11.61 -8.47 -4.03
N ASN A 90 12.90 -8.62 -3.74
CA ASN A 90 13.76 -7.52 -3.33
C ASN A 90 14.59 -7.00 -4.52
N PRO A 91 14.24 -5.88 -5.15
CA PRO A 91 14.96 -5.30 -6.27
C PRO A 91 16.17 -4.44 -5.85
N THR A 92 16.51 -4.38 -4.56
CA THR A 92 17.52 -3.46 -4.02
C THR A 92 18.88 -4.14 -3.81
N ASP A 93 19.90 -3.35 -3.51
CA ASP A 93 21.25 -3.84 -3.19
C ASP A 93 21.42 -4.18 -1.69
N GLY A 94 20.39 -3.97 -0.87
CA GLY A 94 20.38 -4.22 0.57
C GLY A 94 19.29 -5.19 0.99
N ASP A 95 19.43 -5.74 2.18
CA ASP A 95 18.38 -6.57 2.79
C ASP A 95 17.11 -5.74 3.03
N ILE A 96 15.94 -6.31 2.76
CA ILE A 96 14.64 -5.73 3.10
C ILE A 96 14.07 -6.50 4.28
N ASP A 97 13.91 -5.83 5.41
CA ASP A 97 13.23 -6.37 6.59
C ASP A 97 11.72 -6.20 6.46
N LEU A 98 11.00 -7.33 6.42
CA LEU A 98 9.55 -7.41 6.37
C LEU A 98 8.90 -7.58 7.74
N SER A 99 9.67 -7.54 8.84
CA SER A 99 9.14 -7.70 10.20
C SER A 99 7.92 -6.81 10.43
N GLY A 100 6.80 -7.41 10.77
CA GLY A 100 5.56 -6.69 11.07
C GLY A 100 4.82 -6.07 9.87
N TYR A 101 5.31 -6.23 8.65
CA TYR A 101 4.51 -5.89 7.45
C TYR A 101 3.23 -6.71 7.42
N GLY A 102 2.20 -6.15 6.77
CA GLY A 102 0.93 -6.82 6.50
C GLY A 102 0.79 -7.20 5.04
N PHE A 103 0.10 -8.33 4.78
CA PHE A 103 -0.38 -8.69 3.46
C PHE A 103 -1.90 -8.91 3.52
N THR A 104 -2.63 -8.40 2.55
CA THR A 104 -4.09 -8.49 2.53
C THR A 104 -4.65 -8.36 1.12
N ASN A 105 -5.81 -8.98 0.90
CA ASN A 105 -6.71 -8.71 -0.22
C ASN A 105 -7.94 -7.89 0.22
N GLU A 106 -7.89 -7.30 1.43
CA GLU A 106 -8.97 -6.50 1.98
C GLU A 106 -8.38 -5.28 2.71
N ILE A 107 -8.29 -4.14 2.04
CA ILE A 107 -7.58 -2.94 2.55
C ILE A 107 -8.08 -2.47 3.92
N LYS A 108 -9.35 -2.71 4.26
CA LYS A 108 -9.91 -2.40 5.59
C LYS A 108 -9.36 -3.30 6.70
N ARG A 109 -8.71 -4.39 6.35
CA ARG A 109 -8.05 -5.35 7.22
C ARG A 109 -6.57 -5.46 6.87
N SER A 110 -5.85 -4.35 6.95
CA SER A 110 -4.46 -4.14 6.48
C SER A 110 -3.47 -5.22 6.93
N PHE A 111 -3.71 -5.85 8.05
CA PHE A 111 -2.85 -6.89 8.62
C PHE A 111 -3.60 -8.23 8.74
N ARG A 112 -4.30 -8.63 7.67
CA ARG A 112 -4.98 -9.92 7.61
C ARG A 112 -3.99 -11.09 7.74
N TYR A 113 -2.82 -10.93 7.15
CA TYR A 113 -1.61 -11.69 7.43
C TYR A 113 -0.53 -10.72 7.89
N ARG A 114 0.34 -11.14 8.81
CA ARG A 114 1.47 -10.34 9.30
C ARG A 114 2.75 -11.13 9.20
N PHE A 115 3.76 -10.56 8.56
CA PHE A 115 5.09 -11.18 8.49
C PHE A 115 5.70 -11.29 9.89
N PRO A 116 6.28 -12.47 10.24
CA PRO A 116 6.98 -12.67 11.50
C PRO A 116 8.18 -11.73 11.65
N GLU A 117 8.58 -11.52 12.90
CA GLU A 117 9.85 -10.85 13.22
C GLU A 117 11.04 -11.60 12.61
N GLY A 118 12.00 -10.88 12.05
CA GLY A 118 13.17 -11.44 11.40
C GLY A 118 12.93 -11.96 9.98
N THR A 119 11.75 -11.72 9.40
CA THR A 119 11.52 -12.02 7.98
C THR A 119 12.31 -11.04 7.11
N VAL A 120 13.29 -11.53 6.39
CA VAL A 120 14.18 -10.73 5.53
C VAL A 120 14.22 -11.30 4.13
N ILE A 121 14.12 -10.42 3.10
CA ILE A 121 14.42 -10.77 1.72
C ILE A 121 15.77 -10.15 1.34
N LYS A 122 16.75 -10.97 0.98
CA LYS A 122 18.07 -10.50 0.57
C LYS A 122 18.04 -9.90 -0.84
N PRO A 123 19.07 -9.12 -1.24
CA PRO A 123 19.16 -8.55 -2.57
C PRO A 123 18.97 -9.59 -3.68
N GLY A 124 18.01 -9.33 -4.58
CA GLY A 124 17.72 -10.21 -5.71
C GLY A 124 17.01 -11.51 -5.34
N GLU A 125 16.62 -11.72 -4.09
CA GLU A 125 15.89 -12.91 -3.66
C GLU A 125 14.37 -12.71 -3.69
N TYR A 126 13.66 -13.84 -3.66
CA TYR A 126 12.21 -13.96 -3.66
C TYR A 126 11.71 -14.57 -2.38
N LEU A 127 10.47 -14.24 -1.99
CA LEU A 127 9.79 -14.82 -0.84
C LEU A 127 8.36 -15.19 -1.25
N LEU A 128 7.99 -16.45 -1.05
CA LEU A 128 6.67 -16.98 -1.36
C LEU A 128 5.75 -16.96 -0.13
N LEU A 129 4.52 -16.53 -0.33
CA LEU A 129 3.40 -16.67 0.59
C LEU A 129 2.39 -17.65 0.03
N TYR A 130 1.98 -18.63 0.83
CA TYR A 130 1.03 -19.68 0.44
C TYR A 130 -0.37 -19.33 0.95
N CYS A 131 -1.32 -19.21 0.04
CA CYS A 131 -2.70 -18.82 0.34
C CYS A 131 -3.57 -20.08 0.55
N THR A 132 -3.48 -20.65 1.75
CA THR A 132 -4.01 -21.98 2.06
C THR A 132 -5.50 -22.03 2.40
N GLY A 133 -6.12 -20.87 2.63
CA GLY A 133 -7.56 -20.76 2.87
C GLY A 133 -8.12 -21.29 4.19
N GLY A 134 -7.33 -22.04 4.94
CA GLY A 134 -7.79 -22.65 6.19
C GLY A 134 -6.70 -22.95 7.19
N THR A 135 -5.45 -23.00 6.72
CA THR A 135 -4.29 -23.18 7.62
C THR A 135 -3.85 -21.80 8.08
N GLU A 136 -3.95 -21.55 9.37
CA GLU A 136 -3.46 -20.31 9.96
C GLU A 136 -1.93 -20.34 10.07
N GLN A 137 -1.32 -19.15 10.02
CA GLN A 137 0.10 -18.96 10.29
C GLN A 137 0.49 -19.56 11.64
N SER A 138 1.61 -20.28 11.66
CA SER A 138 2.21 -20.82 12.87
C SER A 138 3.74 -20.69 12.82
N ASP A 139 4.42 -20.98 13.93
CA ASP A 139 5.90 -20.96 13.96
C ASP A 139 6.52 -21.99 13.01
N ASN A 140 5.79 -23.08 12.67
CA ASN A 140 6.25 -24.08 11.71
C ASN A 140 5.90 -23.70 10.26
N ASP A 141 4.87 -22.86 10.07
CA ASP A 141 4.33 -22.43 8.79
C ASP A 141 4.19 -20.89 8.75
N PRO A 142 5.30 -20.18 8.83
CA PRO A 142 5.27 -18.73 8.99
C PRO A 142 4.73 -18.00 7.75
N PHE A 143 4.75 -18.63 6.57
CA PHE A 143 4.37 -18.03 5.30
C PHE A 143 3.00 -18.49 4.77
N CYS A 144 2.17 -19.07 5.62
CA CYS A 144 0.76 -19.36 5.30
C CYS A 144 -0.13 -18.18 5.64
N THR A 145 -0.97 -17.74 4.70
CA THR A 145 -1.79 -16.54 4.92
C THR A 145 -3.13 -16.80 5.60
N GLY A 146 -3.58 -18.05 5.65
CA GLY A 146 -4.89 -18.43 6.21
C GLY A 146 -6.09 -17.98 5.38
N PHE A 147 -5.91 -17.41 4.20
CA PHE A 147 -6.98 -17.03 3.27
C PHE A 147 -6.61 -17.38 1.83
N ASN A 148 -7.64 -17.61 1.01
CA ASN A 148 -7.50 -17.89 -0.42
C ASN A 148 -7.44 -16.61 -1.23
N LEU A 149 -6.94 -16.74 -2.45
CA LEU A 149 -7.06 -15.73 -3.49
C LEU A 149 -8.27 -16.04 -4.38
N SER A 150 -8.68 -15.05 -5.17
CA SER A 150 -9.84 -15.14 -6.07
C SER A 150 -9.39 -15.30 -7.52
N ALA A 151 -9.70 -16.43 -8.15
CA ALA A 151 -9.46 -16.64 -9.59
C ALA A 151 -10.21 -15.65 -10.50
N SER A 152 -11.27 -15.00 -9.98
CA SER A 152 -12.00 -13.95 -10.72
C SER A 152 -11.34 -12.57 -10.67
N GLY A 153 -10.21 -12.45 -10.01
CA GLY A 153 -9.45 -11.22 -9.85
C GLY A 153 -9.72 -10.53 -8.52
N GLU A 154 -8.73 -9.81 -8.04
CA GLU A 154 -8.79 -9.04 -6.79
C GLU A 154 -7.63 -8.04 -6.66
N ASP A 155 -7.71 -7.16 -5.68
CA ASP A 155 -6.64 -6.26 -5.30
C ASP A 155 -5.83 -6.87 -4.16
N LEU A 156 -4.51 -6.80 -4.26
CA LEU A 156 -3.58 -7.25 -3.21
C LEU A 156 -2.73 -6.08 -2.73
N PHE A 157 -2.53 -6.00 -1.42
CA PHE A 157 -1.83 -4.89 -0.77
C PHE A 157 -0.73 -5.41 0.15
N LEU A 158 0.43 -4.80 0.07
CA LEU A 158 1.53 -4.93 1.01
C LEU A 158 1.59 -3.67 1.87
N ILE A 159 1.46 -3.80 3.18
CA ILE A 159 1.31 -2.70 4.12
C ILE A 159 2.50 -2.70 5.08
N ASN A 160 3.17 -1.57 5.24
CA ASN A 160 4.28 -1.46 6.18
C ASN A 160 3.79 -1.41 7.64
N PRO A 161 4.67 -1.56 8.65
CA PRO A 161 4.29 -1.53 10.06
C PRO A 161 3.62 -0.24 10.53
N ASN A 162 3.78 0.86 9.80
CA ASN A 162 3.15 2.15 10.08
C ASN A 162 1.75 2.29 9.44
N ASN A 163 1.20 1.18 8.93
CA ASN A 163 -0.08 1.14 8.22
C ASN A 163 -0.10 2.01 6.95
N VAL A 164 1.02 2.07 6.24
CA VAL A 164 1.15 2.74 4.95
C VAL A 164 1.36 1.67 3.88
N GLU A 165 0.69 1.82 2.76
CA GLU A 165 0.85 0.95 1.60
C GLU A 165 2.28 1.03 1.06
N ALA A 166 2.94 -0.13 0.97
CA ALA A 166 4.28 -0.28 0.42
C ALA A 166 4.23 -0.69 -1.06
N ASP A 167 3.32 -1.60 -1.41
CA ASP A 167 3.05 -2.00 -2.79
C ASP A 167 1.61 -2.47 -2.96
N GLU A 168 1.08 -2.39 -4.18
CA GLU A 168 -0.24 -2.87 -4.55
C GLU A 168 -0.21 -3.51 -5.94
N VAL A 169 -1.11 -4.46 -6.17
CA VAL A 169 -1.32 -5.05 -7.49
C VAL A 169 -2.80 -5.38 -7.69
N HIS A 170 -3.34 -4.96 -8.83
CA HIS A 170 -4.66 -5.39 -9.29
C HIS A 170 -4.49 -6.65 -10.15
N VAL A 171 -4.88 -7.79 -9.61
CA VAL A 171 -4.81 -9.09 -10.32
C VAL A 171 -6.10 -9.27 -11.13
N PRO A 172 -6.03 -9.45 -12.45
CA PRO A 172 -7.21 -9.74 -13.26
C PRO A 172 -7.73 -11.16 -13.01
N ALA A 173 -8.85 -11.51 -13.59
CA ALA A 173 -9.26 -12.91 -13.66
C ALA A 173 -8.20 -13.74 -14.40
N LEU A 174 -7.78 -14.86 -13.82
CA LEU A 174 -6.76 -15.75 -14.36
C LEU A 174 -7.36 -17.13 -14.69
N GLU A 175 -6.87 -17.72 -15.78
CA GLU A 175 -7.10 -19.13 -16.07
C GLU A 175 -6.29 -20.02 -15.11
N ALA A 176 -6.74 -21.25 -14.91
CA ALA A 176 -6.02 -22.22 -14.08
C ALA A 176 -4.57 -22.40 -14.56
N ASP A 177 -3.66 -22.52 -13.60
CA ASP A 177 -2.23 -22.73 -13.83
C ASP A 177 -1.53 -21.63 -14.63
N THR A 178 -2.12 -20.42 -14.65
CA THR A 178 -1.45 -19.21 -15.14
C THR A 178 -1.17 -18.26 -13.98
N SER A 179 -0.14 -17.43 -14.12
CA SER A 179 0.23 -16.42 -13.14
C SER A 179 0.12 -15.01 -13.70
N TYR A 180 0.05 -14.02 -12.82
CA TYR A 180 0.17 -12.61 -13.15
C TYR A 180 1.53 -12.12 -12.65
N ALA A 181 2.47 -11.96 -13.57
CA ALA A 181 3.87 -11.79 -13.26
C ALA A 181 4.43 -10.47 -13.80
N LYS A 182 5.39 -9.89 -13.08
CA LYS A 182 6.07 -8.65 -13.49
C LYS A 182 7.17 -8.99 -14.50
N ASN A 183 7.11 -8.42 -15.70
CA ASN A 183 8.12 -8.60 -16.73
C ASN A 183 9.39 -7.76 -16.47
N ALA A 184 10.41 -7.91 -17.31
CA ALA A 184 11.67 -7.18 -17.20
C ALA A 184 11.53 -5.65 -17.27
N SER A 185 10.42 -5.13 -17.79
CA SER A 185 10.10 -3.69 -17.80
C SER A 185 9.36 -3.23 -16.52
N GLY A 186 9.12 -4.13 -15.57
CA GLY A 186 8.39 -3.85 -14.35
C GLY A 186 6.86 -3.80 -14.53
N VAL A 187 6.35 -4.27 -15.66
CA VAL A 187 4.91 -4.29 -15.99
C VAL A 187 4.37 -5.70 -15.77
N PHE A 188 3.23 -5.80 -15.08
CA PHE A 188 2.55 -7.06 -14.91
C PHE A 188 1.84 -7.53 -16.20
N ALA A 189 1.96 -8.83 -16.47
CA ALA A 189 1.29 -9.52 -17.57
C ALA A 189 0.96 -10.96 -17.18
N VAL A 190 0.00 -11.57 -17.87
CA VAL A 190 -0.31 -12.99 -17.68
C VAL A 190 0.83 -13.83 -18.26
N SER A 191 1.30 -14.80 -17.48
CA SER A 191 2.28 -15.81 -17.87
C SER A 191 1.66 -17.21 -17.83
N VAL A 192 1.94 -18.00 -18.82
CA VAL A 192 1.61 -19.45 -18.87
C VAL A 192 2.77 -20.31 -18.35
N ILE A 193 3.84 -19.66 -17.89
CA ILE A 193 5.04 -20.30 -17.32
C ILE A 193 5.26 -19.74 -15.92
N PRO A 194 4.52 -20.20 -14.89
CA PRO A 194 4.77 -19.77 -13.51
C PRO A 194 6.18 -20.15 -13.06
N THR A 195 6.82 -19.23 -12.33
CA THR A 195 8.24 -19.34 -11.97
C THR A 195 8.50 -19.10 -10.47
N PRO A 196 7.80 -19.79 -9.55
CA PRO A 196 7.92 -19.53 -8.13
C PRO A 196 9.36 -19.65 -7.63
N GLY A 197 9.84 -18.63 -6.92
CA GLY A 197 11.19 -18.52 -6.38
C GLY A 197 12.27 -18.21 -7.41
N LYS A 198 11.91 -17.74 -8.60
CA LYS A 198 12.83 -17.48 -9.70
C LYS A 198 12.43 -16.26 -10.50
N GLU A 199 13.37 -15.80 -11.36
CA GLU A 199 13.08 -14.76 -12.34
C GLU A 199 11.91 -15.11 -13.24
N ASN A 200 10.96 -14.19 -13.39
CA ASN A 200 9.76 -14.36 -14.19
C ASN A 200 10.07 -14.57 -15.66
N ARG A 201 9.34 -15.49 -16.31
CA ARG A 201 9.47 -15.82 -17.72
C ARG A 201 8.17 -15.64 -18.46
N PHE A 202 8.29 -15.26 -19.71
CA PHE A 202 7.20 -15.12 -20.66
C PHE A 202 7.62 -15.80 -21.97
N GLU A 203 6.65 -16.32 -22.74
CA GLU A 203 6.91 -16.85 -24.08
C GLU A 203 7.38 -15.76 -25.04
#